data_1de98d78b9def177f57449f5e2297805
#
_entry.id   1de98d78b9def177f57449f5e2297805
#
_cell.length_a   1.000
_cell.length_b   1.000
_cell.length_c   1.000
_cell.angle_alpha   90.00
_cell.angle_beta   90.00
_cell.angle_gamma   90.00
#
_symmetry.space_group_name_H-M   'P 1'
#
loop_
_entity.id
_entity.type
_entity.pdbx_description
1 polymer ?
#
loop_
_entity_poly.entity_id
_entity_poly.type
_entity_poly.pdbx_seq_one_letter_code
_entity_poly.pdbx_strand_id
1 'polypeptide(L)'
;EICACRGGSEMGIRDSRNEATEMARMAYEQFRNSRNNLYYEVKSQWYQLCNISEQYKNTQANLRLLDQLEQLALNRFSAPSAKAGGSSVLPSPVSSAPSTPPAVSGGGMSGMGGSSMGSPTVQSTGASGSTMSGMSGDSPMGGGSMGSGNSMGGMSDVLRIQMEKVELENTLASLLSQRKTAEAAFNTLLNQSLATPISVPDSLERLPLSWSESMALDSVISNNPMLSMLEAEGNAYRAKAEMDKKMSYPMLGIGLQYSLIGKKPEDMSMGSMSGMNGKDMFMPMLKISLPIFRKKYNAQQRESKHYWKSSELKYENTMNQLQAEYIRITQQLEDAARKIDLYQKQYDLSLATYQLIVREFSTGSTTLTDVIQVERQMLDYHLKKSEAIAEYNTQIAGIEKLISTSVNE
;
A
#
# COMPACT_ATOMS: atom_id res chain seq x y z
N GLU A 1 -40.16 -3.86 -49.82
CA GLU A 1 -39.10 -4.79 -50.27
C GLU A 1 -38.46 -5.45 -49.04
N ILE A 2 -38.78 -6.74 -48.83
CA ILE A 2 -38.09 -7.53 -47.79
C ILE A 2 -36.97 -8.29 -48.50
N CYS A 3 -35.75 -7.74 -48.45
CA CYS A 3 -34.56 -8.36 -49.00
C CYS A 3 -33.91 -9.24 -47.91
N ALA A 4 -34.23 -10.51 -47.86
CA ALA A 4 -33.54 -11.46 -46.96
C ALA A 4 -32.31 -12.06 -47.70
N CYS A 5 -31.22 -11.31 -47.73
CA CYS A 5 -29.92 -11.83 -48.16
C CYS A 5 -29.25 -12.58 -47.00
N ARG A 6 -29.50 -13.86 -46.85
CA ARG A 6 -28.73 -14.74 -45.94
C ARG A 6 -27.71 -15.53 -46.76
N GLY A 7 -26.56 -14.91 -46.98
CA GLY A 7 -25.45 -15.50 -47.74
C GLY A 7 -24.12 -15.25 -47.07
N GLY A 8 -23.97 -15.73 -45.85
CA GLY A 8 -22.65 -15.94 -45.26
C GLY A 8 -22.34 -17.42 -45.36
N SER A 9 -21.11 -17.80 -45.79
CA SER A 9 -20.71 -19.18 -45.74
C SER A 9 -20.81 -19.63 -44.25
N GLU A 10 -21.43 -20.80 -43.97
CA GLU A 10 -21.56 -21.34 -42.60
C GLU A 10 -20.23 -21.36 -41.84
N MET A 11 -19.14 -21.51 -42.56
CA MET A 11 -17.79 -21.51 -42.06
C MET A 11 -17.38 -20.13 -41.49
N GLY A 12 -17.73 -19.02 -42.14
CA GLY A 12 -17.48 -17.67 -41.63
C GLY A 12 -18.31 -17.32 -40.38
N ILE A 13 -19.57 -17.80 -40.34
CA ILE A 13 -20.48 -17.60 -39.20
C ILE A 13 -19.95 -18.35 -37.96
N ARG A 14 -19.46 -19.58 -38.12
CA ARG A 14 -18.93 -20.40 -37.04
C ARG A 14 -17.63 -19.81 -36.46
N ASP A 15 -16.71 -19.35 -37.31
CA ASP A 15 -15.46 -18.77 -36.89
C ASP A 15 -15.65 -17.41 -36.20
N SER A 16 -16.54 -16.56 -36.72
CA SER A 16 -16.94 -15.31 -36.08
C SER A 16 -17.62 -15.55 -34.71
N ARG A 17 -18.42 -16.61 -34.59
CA ARG A 17 -19.00 -17.02 -33.33
C ARG A 17 -17.92 -17.44 -32.32
N ASN A 18 -16.92 -18.20 -32.74
CA ASN A 18 -15.83 -18.61 -31.87
C ASN A 18 -15.02 -17.41 -31.38
N GLU A 19 -14.66 -16.47 -32.26
CA GLU A 19 -14.00 -15.21 -31.89
C GLU A 19 -14.85 -14.44 -30.88
N ALA A 20 -16.14 -14.25 -31.13
CA ALA A 20 -17.05 -13.55 -30.22
C ALA A 20 -17.20 -14.25 -28.86
N THR A 21 -17.18 -15.59 -28.83
CA THR A 21 -17.23 -16.36 -27.57
C THR A 21 -15.99 -16.13 -26.74
N GLU A 22 -14.79 -16.16 -27.34
CA GLU A 22 -13.54 -15.89 -26.62
C GLU A 22 -13.43 -14.43 -26.18
N MET A 23 -13.93 -13.48 -26.97
CA MET A 23 -14.03 -12.07 -26.58
C MET A 23 -14.98 -11.87 -25.38
N ALA A 24 -16.10 -12.59 -25.36
CA ALA A 24 -17.01 -12.56 -24.20
C ALA A 24 -16.36 -13.15 -22.95
N ARG A 25 -15.58 -14.25 -23.09
CA ARG A 25 -14.81 -14.84 -22.02
C ARG A 25 -13.75 -13.87 -21.49
N MET A 26 -13.02 -13.20 -22.39
CA MET A 26 -12.06 -12.16 -22.03
C MET A 26 -12.72 -11.03 -21.23
N ALA A 27 -13.89 -10.54 -21.65
CA ALA A 27 -14.63 -9.50 -20.94
C ALA A 27 -15.09 -9.96 -19.54
N TYR A 28 -15.50 -11.23 -19.41
CA TYR A 28 -15.87 -11.82 -18.11
C TYR A 28 -14.66 -11.91 -17.17
N GLU A 29 -13.50 -12.36 -17.64
CA GLU A 29 -12.29 -12.41 -16.84
C GLU A 29 -11.78 -11.00 -16.47
N GLN A 30 -11.96 -10.02 -17.35
CA GLN A 30 -11.70 -8.61 -17.04
C GLN A 30 -12.60 -8.10 -15.91
N PHE A 31 -13.88 -8.47 -15.92
CA PHE A 31 -14.81 -8.15 -14.83
C PHE A 31 -14.34 -8.81 -13.52
N ARG A 32 -13.95 -10.09 -13.53
CA ARG A 32 -13.40 -10.78 -12.34
C ARG A 32 -12.16 -10.08 -11.80
N ASN A 33 -11.24 -9.67 -12.66
CA ASN A 33 -10.05 -8.94 -12.27
C ASN A 33 -10.39 -7.58 -11.64
N SER A 34 -11.33 -6.83 -12.22
CA SER A 34 -11.80 -5.56 -11.67
C SER A 34 -12.46 -5.74 -10.30
N ARG A 35 -13.27 -6.81 -10.13
CA ARG A 35 -13.88 -7.17 -8.85
C ARG A 35 -12.82 -7.47 -7.78
N ASN A 36 -11.80 -8.26 -8.12
CA ASN A 36 -10.72 -8.61 -7.18
C ASN A 36 -9.90 -7.38 -6.78
N ASN A 37 -9.64 -6.47 -7.71
CA ASN A 37 -8.99 -5.19 -7.42
C ASN A 37 -9.82 -4.36 -6.44
N LEU A 38 -11.13 -4.26 -6.67
CA LEU A 38 -12.03 -3.53 -5.78
C LEU A 38 -12.07 -4.15 -4.36
N TYR A 39 -12.12 -5.47 -4.24
CA TYR A 39 -12.05 -6.15 -2.95
C TYR A 39 -10.75 -5.85 -2.20
N TYR A 40 -9.63 -5.86 -2.92
CA TYR A 40 -8.34 -5.49 -2.33
C TYR A 40 -8.33 -4.04 -1.85
N GLU A 41 -8.83 -3.10 -2.65
CA GLU A 41 -8.93 -1.69 -2.30
C GLU A 41 -9.82 -1.47 -1.06
N VAL A 42 -10.98 -2.11 -1.01
CA VAL A 42 -11.88 -2.06 0.14
C VAL A 42 -11.20 -2.61 1.40
N LYS A 43 -10.55 -3.78 1.33
CA LYS A 43 -9.83 -4.37 2.47
C LYS A 43 -8.66 -3.48 2.91
N SER A 44 -7.88 -2.94 1.97
CA SER A 44 -6.75 -2.06 2.27
C SER A 44 -7.21 -0.77 2.96
N GLN A 45 -8.25 -0.12 2.46
CA GLN A 45 -8.84 1.07 3.09
C GLN A 45 -9.45 0.75 4.47
N TRP A 46 -10.06 -0.43 4.63
CA TRP A 46 -10.56 -0.89 5.91
C TRP A 46 -9.45 -1.03 6.96
N TYR A 47 -8.34 -1.70 6.63
CA TYR A 47 -7.22 -1.84 7.56
C TYR A 47 -6.56 -0.51 7.89
N GLN A 48 -6.49 0.41 6.93
CA GLN A 48 -6.01 1.77 7.17
C GLN A 48 -6.94 2.52 8.14
N LEU A 49 -8.25 2.42 7.97
CA LEU A 49 -9.23 3.04 8.86
C LEU A 49 -9.16 2.45 10.28
N CYS A 50 -9.02 1.13 10.40
CA CYS A 50 -8.81 0.45 11.68
C CYS A 50 -7.53 0.94 12.37
N ASN A 51 -6.43 1.05 11.62
CA ASN A 51 -5.15 1.57 12.13
C ASN A 51 -5.28 2.99 12.67
N ILE A 52 -5.88 3.92 11.92
CA ILE A 52 -6.11 5.29 12.37
C ILE A 52 -6.97 5.33 13.64
N SER A 53 -8.00 4.50 13.70
CA SER A 53 -8.87 4.42 14.88
C SER A 53 -8.12 3.90 16.12
N GLU A 54 -7.26 2.90 15.95
CA GLU A 54 -6.42 2.38 17.02
C GLU A 54 -5.35 3.38 17.46
N GLN A 55 -4.69 4.05 16.51
CA GLN A 55 -3.75 5.14 16.81
C GLN A 55 -4.42 6.26 17.62
N TYR A 56 -5.64 6.64 17.27
CA TYR A 56 -6.41 7.63 18.03
C TYR A 56 -6.66 7.18 19.46
N LYS A 57 -7.09 5.93 19.69
CA LYS A 57 -7.32 5.37 21.04
C LYS A 57 -6.03 5.32 21.85
N ASN A 58 -4.93 4.89 21.24
CA ASN A 58 -3.63 4.77 21.90
C ASN A 58 -3.09 6.15 22.30
N THR A 59 -3.19 7.14 21.41
CA THR A 59 -2.79 8.53 21.70
C THR A 59 -3.67 9.14 22.78
N GLN A 60 -4.97 8.86 22.78
CA GLN A 60 -5.88 9.30 23.84
C GLN A 60 -5.57 8.64 25.19
N ALA A 61 -5.22 7.35 25.20
CA ALA A 61 -4.78 6.66 26.42
C ALA A 61 -3.49 7.28 26.96
N ASN A 62 -2.57 7.64 26.08
CA ASN A 62 -1.32 8.28 26.43
C ASN A 62 -1.52 9.69 27.02
N LEU A 63 -2.44 10.47 26.47
CA LEU A 63 -2.80 11.77 27.06
C LEU A 63 -3.26 11.60 28.52
N ARG A 64 -4.04 10.55 28.84
CA ARG A 64 -4.44 10.27 30.23
C ARG A 64 -3.27 9.90 31.14
N LEU A 65 -2.24 9.23 30.61
CA LEU A 65 -1.00 8.97 31.36
C LEU A 65 -0.26 10.26 31.67
N LEU A 66 -0.20 11.19 30.73
CA LEU A 66 0.39 12.52 30.95
C LEU A 66 -0.41 13.35 31.99
N ASP A 67 -1.74 13.24 32.01
CA ASP A 67 -2.56 13.86 33.06
C ASP A 67 -2.20 13.33 34.45
N GLN A 68 -1.95 12.03 34.59
CA GLN A 68 -1.52 11.42 35.85
C GLN A 68 -0.09 11.87 36.22
N LEU A 69 0.81 11.98 35.23
CA LEU A 69 2.16 12.51 35.46
C LEU A 69 2.17 13.97 35.90
N GLU A 70 1.29 14.80 35.31
CA GLU A 70 1.13 16.19 35.72
C GLU A 70 0.69 16.30 37.16
N GLN A 71 -0.29 15.51 37.57
CA GLN A 71 -0.73 15.45 38.99
C GLN A 71 0.40 14.99 39.92
N LEU A 72 1.18 13.99 39.51
CA LEU A 72 2.34 13.51 40.30
C LEU A 72 3.39 14.60 40.40
N ALA A 73 3.70 15.33 39.35
CA ALA A 73 4.65 16.44 39.35
C ALA A 73 4.16 17.59 40.23
N LEU A 74 2.88 17.95 40.19
CA LEU A 74 2.29 18.98 41.04
C LEU A 74 2.31 18.57 42.52
N ASN A 75 1.99 17.33 42.85
CA ASN A 75 2.05 16.81 44.22
C ASN A 75 3.47 16.83 44.74
N ARG A 76 4.45 16.50 43.93
CA ARG A 76 5.86 16.57 44.28
C ARG A 76 6.33 18.02 44.51
N PHE A 77 5.84 18.95 43.69
CA PHE A 77 6.13 20.38 43.84
C PHE A 77 5.47 20.97 45.07
N SER A 78 4.24 20.58 45.42
CA SER A 78 3.50 21.07 46.57
C SER A 78 3.90 20.40 47.90
N ALA A 79 4.57 19.25 47.84
CA ALA A 79 5.07 18.59 49.05
C ALA A 79 6.15 19.44 49.70
N PRO A 80 5.97 19.89 50.98
CA PRO A 80 7.00 20.66 51.63
C PRO A 80 8.26 19.81 51.71
N SER A 81 9.38 20.33 51.16
CA SER A 81 10.68 19.74 51.36
C SER A 81 10.89 19.58 52.87
N ALA A 82 10.79 18.35 53.33
CA ALA A 82 11.24 18.05 54.70
C ALA A 82 12.72 18.40 54.73
N LYS A 83 13.02 19.63 55.13
CA LYS A 83 14.37 20.03 55.50
C LYS A 83 14.83 19.00 56.50
N ALA A 84 15.80 18.18 56.12
CA ALA A 84 16.67 17.53 57.08
C ALA A 84 17.46 18.61 57.80
N GLY A 85 16.76 19.31 58.66
CA GLY A 85 17.30 20.25 59.64
C GLY A 85 17.64 19.50 60.90
N GLY A 86 18.63 18.66 60.83
CA GLY A 86 19.29 18.08 61.98
C GLY A 86 20.64 18.75 62.19
N SER A 87 20.61 20.03 62.54
CA SER A 87 21.78 20.67 63.14
C SER A 87 21.94 20.19 64.59
N SER A 88 22.59 19.08 64.78
CA SER A 88 23.15 18.73 66.06
C SER A 88 24.52 19.41 66.17
N VAL A 89 24.51 20.58 66.83
CA VAL A 89 25.70 21.22 67.33
C VAL A 89 26.23 20.33 68.46
N LEU A 90 27.35 19.66 68.23
CA LEU A 90 28.20 19.12 69.31
C LEU A 90 29.48 19.93 69.31
N PRO A 91 29.93 20.34 70.50
CA PRO A 91 31.07 21.25 70.62
C PRO A 91 32.41 20.55 70.44
N SER A 92 33.30 21.24 69.73
CA SER A 92 34.70 20.86 69.57
C SER A 92 35.46 20.83 70.89
N PRO A 93 36.47 19.95 71.09
CA PRO A 93 37.64 20.28 71.88
C PRO A 93 38.86 20.58 70.97
N VAL A 94 39.46 21.67 71.31
CA VAL A 94 40.72 22.20 70.81
C VAL A 94 41.87 21.24 71.23
N SER A 95 42.79 20.92 70.30
CA SER A 95 44.25 20.89 70.68
C SER A 95 45.14 20.69 69.44
N SER A 96 45.95 21.71 69.23
CA SER A 96 47.37 21.78 68.90
C SER A 96 47.97 20.98 67.74
N ALA A 97 48.55 21.78 66.86
CA ALA A 97 49.62 21.49 65.89
C ALA A 97 50.94 21.08 66.59
N PRO A 98 52.09 20.76 65.96
CA PRO A 98 52.49 21.10 64.56
C PRO A 98 53.37 20.03 63.85
N SER A 99 53.82 20.41 62.72
CA SER A 99 55.13 20.22 62.05
C SER A 99 55.18 19.45 60.73
N THR A 100 55.67 20.17 59.78
CA THR A 100 56.16 20.07 58.45
C THR A 100 57.23 18.96 58.15
N PRO A 101 57.74 18.94 56.87
CA PRO A 101 57.72 17.86 55.91
C PRO A 101 59.08 17.18 55.71
N PRO A 102 59.44 16.38 54.81
CA PRO A 102 59.79 16.82 53.45
C PRO A 102 59.52 15.84 52.26
N ALA A 103 59.68 16.44 51.10
CA ALA A 103 59.90 15.98 49.78
C ALA A 103 60.78 14.75 49.57
N VAL A 104 60.64 14.15 48.40
CA VAL A 104 61.63 13.80 47.34
C VAL A 104 61.06 12.76 46.40
N SER A 105 60.80 13.15 45.13
CA SER A 105 61.60 12.83 43.97
C SER A 105 61.39 11.43 43.36
N GLY A 106 61.12 11.47 42.12
CA GLY A 106 61.89 10.71 41.14
C GLY A 106 61.18 9.75 40.22
N GLY A 107 61.27 10.08 38.98
CA GLY A 107 61.60 9.20 37.88
C GLY A 107 60.43 8.42 37.29
N GLY A 108 60.12 8.50 36.10
CA GLY A 108 60.93 8.73 34.94
C GLY A 108 60.66 7.62 33.94
N MET A 109 60.54 8.03 32.71
CA MET A 109 60.83 7.30 31.46
C MET A 109 59.78 6.37 30.88
N SER A 110 59.31 6.78 29.71
CA SER A 110 59.73 6.30 28.37
C SER A 110 59.02 5.02 27.96
N GLY A 111 58.53 4.90 26.86
CA GLY A 111 58.67 5.45 25.55
C GLY A 111 58.05 4.53 24.52
N MET A 112 58.00 5.07 23.34
CA MET A 112 58.09 4.43 22.02
C MET A 112 56.99 3.44 21.65
N GLY A 113 56.43 3.53 20.56
CA GLY A 113 56.63 3.86 19.17
C GLY A 113 55.56 3.13 18.41
N GLY A 114 54.94 3.57 17.38
CA GLY A 114 55.49 3.95 16.13
C GLY A 114 54.85 3.13 15.06
N SER A 115 54.53 3.76 13.96
CA SER A 115 54.32 3.23 12.59
C SER A 115 52.91 2.86 12.23
N SER A 116 52.12 3.63 11.43
CA SER A 116 52.36 4.06 10.04
C SER A 116 51.94 3.02 9.01
N MET A 117 51.23 3.53 8.02
CA MET A 117 50.93 3.00 6.69
C MET A 117 49.54 2.38 6.59
N GLY A 118 48.68 2.72 5.62
CA GLY A 118 48.78 3.50 4.41
C GLY A 118 47.46 3.46 3.70
N SER A 119 47.08 4.52 3.10
CA SER A 119 46.01 4.61 2.12
C SER A 119 46.33 3.80 0.84
N PRO A 120 45.36 3.46 0.03
CA PRO A 120 45.25 4.26 -1.18
C PRO A 120 43.84 4.69 -1.59
N THR A 121 43.83 5.87 -2.09
CA THR A 121 42.95 6.60 -2.96
C THR A 121 42.47 5.77 -4.16
N VAL A 122 41.18 5.80 -4.46
CA VAL A 122 40.74 5.79 -5.88
C VAL A 122 39.64 6.84 -6.04
N GLN A 123 39.89 7.66 -7.00
CA GLN A 123 39.19 8.81 -7.51
C GLN A 123 38.24 8.35 -8.65
N SER A 124 37.06 8.89 -8.72
CA SER A 124 36.38 9.34 -9.97
C SER A 124 35.10 10.07 -9.64
N THR A 125 35.10 11.36 -9.82
CA THR A 125 34.50 12.19 -10.86
C THR A 125 32.98 12.03 -11.00
N GLY A 126 32.27 13.08 -10.66
CA GLY A 126 31.55 13.94 -11.54
C GLY A 126 30.29 14.55 -10.95
N ALA A 127 30.39 15.81 -10.64
CA ALA A 127 29.60 16.95 -11.08
C ALA A 127 28.15 17.18 -10.60
N SER A 128 28.04 18.35 -10.08
CA SER A 128 27.00 19.40 -10.10
C SER A 128 26.00 19.31 -8.98
N GLY A 129 25.94 20.20 -8.02
CA GLY A 129 26.11 21.64 -7.96
C GLY A 129 24.84 22.25 -7.42
N SER A 130 24.88 22.76 -6.18
CA SER A 130 24.19 23.99 -5.82
C SER A 130 24.48 24.32 -4.36
N THR A 131 25.19 25.36 -4.20
CA THR A 131 25.57 26.13 -3.03
C THR A 131 24.34 26.70 -2.28
N MET A 132 24.39 26.63 -0.94
CA MET A 132 24.14 27.82 -0.13
C MET A 132 24.80 27.66 1.25
N SER A 133 25.82 28.45 1.47
CA SER A 133 26.29 29.28 2.58
C SER A 133 25.64 28.95 3.92
N GLY A 134 26.32 28.49 4.93
CA GLY A 134 27.49 29.01 5.59
C GLY A 134 27.15 30.07 6.61
N MET A 135 27.09 29.68 7.91
CA MET A 135 27.43 30.60 8.96
C MET A 135 27.93 29.80 10.17
N SER A 136 29.24 29.68 10.23
CA SER A 136 29.99 29.32 11.42
C SER A 136 29.94 30.50 12.39
N GLY A 137 29.55 30.20 13.61
CA GLY A 137 29.66 31.10 14.73
C GLY A 137 30.16 30.29 15.93
N ASP A 138 31.46 30.05 15.93
CA ASP A 138 32.22 29.57 17.07
C ASP A 138 32.35 30.69 18.11
N SER A 139 31.88 30.44 19.31
CA SER A 139 32.29 31.21 20.49
C SER A 139 32.27 30.31 21.73
N PRO A 140 33.42 30.02 22.31
CA PRO A 140 33.47 29.36 23.59
C PRO A 140 33.21 30.37 24.70
N MET A 141 32.06 30.29 25.34
CA MET A 141 31.85 31.02 26.61
C MET A 141 31.88 30.06 27.78
N GLY A 142 32.81 30.39 28.61
CA GLY A 142 33.24 30.00 29.92
C GLY A 142 32.25 29.29 30.83
N GLY A 143 32.79 28.28 31.49
CA GLY A 143 32.18 27.61 32.61
C GLY A 143 31.78 28.55 33.73
N GLY A 144 30.48 28.62 33.94
CA GLY A 144 29.89 29.09 35.19
C GLY A 144 29.17 27.93 35.82
N SER A 145 29.87 27.27 36.76
CA SER A 145 29.23 26.38 37.73
C SER A 145 28.23 27.23 38.52
N MET A 146 27.00 27.29 38.09
CA MET A 146 25.91 27.77 38.92
C MET A 146 25.36 26.63 39.74
N GLY A 147 25.53 26.77 41.04
CA GLY A 147 25.03 25.88 42.05
C GLY A 147 23.59 25.49 41.84
N SER A 148 23.36 24.20 41.94
CA SER A 148 22.07 23.55 41.96
C SER A 148 21.16 24.15 43.04
N GLY A 149 20.40 25.15 42.67
CA GLY A 149 19.23 25.58 43.42
C GLY A 149 18.05 24.67 43.07
N ASN A 150 17.82 23.69 43.89
CA ASN A 150 16.85 22.61 43.75
C ASN A 150 15.37 23.05 43.86
N SER A 151 15.05 24.31 43.64
CA SER A 151 13.66 24.83 43.78
C SER A 151 12.99 25.31 42.50
N MET A 152 13.71 25.32 41.37
CA MET A 152 13.13 25.73 40.06
C MET A 152 12.71 24.56 39.16
N GLY A 153 13.08 23.32 39.52
CA GLY A 153 12.78 22.13 38.70
C GLY A 153 11.30 21.79 38.59
N GLY A 154 10.53 22.01 39.64
CA GLY A 154 9.13 21.58 39.65
C GLY A 154 8.19 22.32 38.70
N MET A 155 8.37 23.67 38.54
CA MET A 155 7.53 24.44 37.63
C MET A 155 7.90 24.24 36.17
N SER A 156 9.18 24.12 35.85
CA SER A 156 9.64 23.79 34.49
C SER A 156 9.18 22.39 34.07
N ASP A 157 9.10 21.46 35.01
CA ASP A 157 8.59 20.12 34.74
C ASP A 157 7.11 20.11 34.39
N VAL A 158 6.27 20.86 35.11
CA VAL A 158 4.84 21.00 34.79
C VAL A 158 4.65 21.64 33.41
N LEU A 159 5.37 22.72 33.11
CA LEU A 159 5.27 23.36 31.79
C LEU A 159 5.70 22.42 30.67
N ARG A 160 6.69 21.57 30.89
CA ARG A 160 7.12 20.56 29.90
C ARG A 160 6.03 19.52 29.64
N ILE A 161 5.33 19.02 30.67
CA ILE A 161 4.19 18.12 30.49
C ILE A 161 3.07 18.83 29.71
N GLN A 162 2.79 20.09 30.02
CA GLN A 162 1.77 20.85 29.28
C GLN A 162 2.11 21.04 27.81
N MET A 163 3.40 21.27 27.47
CA MET A 163 3.85 21.28 26.08
C MET A 163 3.59 19.94 25.37
N GLU A 164 3.92 18.83 26.03
CA GLU A 164 3.68 17.49 25.52
C GLU A 164 2.18 17.23 25.29
N LYS A 165 1.34 17.61 26.24
CA LYS A 165 -0.13 17.50 26.11
C LYS A 165 -0.66 18.23 24.90
N VAL A 166 -0.22 19.48 24.68
CA VAL A 166 -0.62 20.29 23.51
C VAL A 166 -0.20 19.61 22.20
N GLU A 167 0.99 19.00 22.16
CA GLU A 167 1.47 18.24 21.00
C GLU A 167 0.59 17.00 20.73
N LEU A 168 0.24 16.25 21.78
CA LEU A 168 -0.66 15.10 21.64
C LEU A 168 -2.10 15.51 21.27
N GLU A 169 -2.62 16.60 21.81
CA GLU A 169 -3.94 17.13 21.42
C GLU A 169 -3.98 17.53 19.94
N ASN A 170 -2.93 18.17 19.43
CA ASN A 170 -2.79 18.45 18.01
C ASN A 170 -2.72 17.15 17.18
N THR A 171 -2.00 16.15 17.65
CA THR A 171 -1.92 14.83 17.00
C THR A 171 -3.30 14.17 16.97
N LEU A 172 -4.08 14.22 18.06
CA LEU A 172 -5.45 13.71 18.10
C LEU A 172 -6.36 14.43 17.10
N ALA A 173 -6.25 15.77 17.00
CA ALA A 173 -7.02 16.54 16.01
C ALA A 173 -6.66 16.15 14.57
N SER A 174 -5.37 15.91 14.31
CA SER A 174 -4.87 15.42 13.01
C SER A 174 -5.42 14.03 12.68
N LEU A 175 -5.38 13.09 13.65
CA LEU A 175 -5.92 11.74 13.48
C LEU A 175 -7.44 11.74 13.23
N LEU A 176 -8.20 12.63 13.88
CA LEU A 176 -9.62 12.81 13.60
C LEU A 176 -9.89 13.30 12.18
N SER A 177 -9.05 14.22 11.68
CA SER A 177 -9.14 14.69 10.30
C SER A 177 -8.81 13.57 9.30
N GLN A 178 -7.74 12.81 9.55
CA GLN A 178 -7.35 11.64 8.75
C GLN A 178 -8.44 10.56 8.75
N ARG A 179 -9.05 10.29 9.92
CA ARG A 179 -10.16 9.36 10.04
C ARG A 179 -11.34 9.77 9.16
N LYS A 180 -11.78 11.04 9.21
CA LYS A 180 -12.87 11.53 8.36
C LYS A 180 -12.55 11.38 6.86
N THR A 181 -11.30 11.63 6.46
CA THR A 181 -10.86 11.43 5.08
C THR A 181 -10.89 9.96 4.67
N ALA A 182 -10.41 9.06 5.55
CA ALA A 182 -10.43 7.62 5.31
C ALA A 182 -11.87 7.06 5.28
N GLU A 183 -12.77 7.52 6.15
CA GLU A 183 -14.20 7.18 6.14
C GLU A 183 -14.87 7.60 4.83
N ALA A 184 -14.61 8.81 4.34
CA ALA A 184 -15.14 9.29 3.06
C ALA A 184 -14.60 8.47 1.87
N ALA A 185 -13.30 8.12 1.85
CA ALA A 185 -12.71 7.27 0.83
C ALA A 185 -13.32 5.86 0.84
N PHE A 186 -13.49 5.27 2.02
CA PHE A 186 -14.12 3.96 2.17
C PHE A 186 -15.59 3.96 1.74
N ASN A 187 -16.37 4.97 2.12
CA ASN A 187 -17.76 5.13 1.69
C ASN A 187 -17.88 5.28 0.16
N THR A 188 -16.93 5.95 -0.48
CA THR A 188 -16.87 6.08 -1.95
C THR A 188 -16.70 4.70 -2.60
N LEU A 189 -15.83 3.83 -2.07
CA LEU A 189 -15.64 2.46 -2.60
C LEU A 189 -16.89 1.60 -2.43
N LEU A 190 -17.66 1.83 -1.36
CA LEU A 190 -18.94 1.13 -1.11
C LEU A 190 -20.13 1.77 -1.83
N ASN A 191 -19.92 2.83 -2.61
CA ASN A 191 -20.99 3.59 -3.27
C ASN A 191 -22.08 4.07 -2.29
N GLN A 192 -21.65 4.52 -1.08
CA GLN A 192 -22.52 5.04 -0.03
C GLN A 192 -22.33 6.56 0.12
N SER A 193 -23.24 7.19 0.89
CA SER A 193 -23.10 8.61 1.21
C SER A 193 -21.80 8.86 2.00
N LEU A 194 -21.06 9.92 1.64
CA LEU A 194 -19.78 10.27 2.27
C LEU A 194 -19.85 10.48 3.79
N ALA A 195 -21.03 10.84 4.30
CA ALA A 195 -21.27 11.09 5.72
C ALA A 195 -21.76 9.87 6.50
N THR A 196 -21.84 8.68 5.89
CA THR A 196 -22.28 7.46 6.58
C THR A 196 -21.28 7.08 7.66
N PRO A 197 -21.69 6.95 8.93
CA PRO A 197 -20.78 6.56 10.00
C PRO A 197 -20.37 5.10 9.85
N ILE A 198 -19.08 4.83 10.03
CA ILE A 198 -18.52 3.49 9.94
C ILE A 198 -18.17 3.00 11.36
N SER A 199 -18.70 1.83 11.73
CA SER A 199 -18.30 1.17 12.97
C SER A 199 -17.01 0.40 12.75
N VAL A 200 -15.98 0.75 13.52
CA VAL A 200 -14.65 0.12 13.46
C VAL A 200 -14.47 -0.75 14.72
N PRO A 201 -13.86 -1.94 14.61
CA PRO A 201 -13.59 -2.79 15.77
C PRO A 201 -12.64 -2.11 16.77
N ASP A 202 -12.69 -2.54 18.01
CA ASP A 202 -11.91 -1.92 19.09
C ASP A 202 -10.42 -2.19 19.02
N SER A 203 -10.01 -3.29 18.44
CA SER A 203 -8.62 -3.68 18.25
C SER A 203 -8.40 -4.27 16.86
N LEU A 204 -7.25 -3.98 16.29
CA LEU A 204 -6.79 -4.58 15.04
C LEU A 204 -5.94 -5.82 15.37
N GLU A 205 -6.45 -6.99 14.97
CA GLU A 205 -5.77 -8.26 15.18
C GLU A 205 -5.04 -8.73 13.91
N ARG A 206 -3.96 -9.47 14.11
CA ARG A 206 -3.23 -10.13 13.04
C ARG A 206 -4.08 -11.27 12.48
N LEU A 207 -4.36 -11.25 11.18
CA LEU A 207 -5.08 -12.34 10.51
C LEU A 207 -4.23 -13.61 10.43
N PRO A 208 -4.84 -14.80 10.59
CA PRO A 208 -4.13 -16.05 10.40
C PRO A 208 -3.80 -16.27 8.91
N LEU A 209 -2.62 -16.78 8.62
CA LEU A 209 -2.24 -17.20 7.28
C LEU A 209 -2.88 -18.56 6.97
N SER A 210 -3.80 -18.60 5.98
CA SER A 210 -4.62 -19.79 5.69
C SER A 210 -4.01 -20.76 4.67
N TRP A 211 -2.88 -20.42 4.03
CA TRP A 211 -2.27 -21.19 2.94
C TRP A 211 -0.76 -21.36 3.12
N SER A 212 -0.23 -22.46 2.54
CA SER A 212 1.21 -22.68 2.44
C SER A 212 1.77 -21.95 1.19
N GLU A 213 3.02 -21.54 1.26
CA GLU A 213 3.68 -20.74 0.22
C GLU A 213 3.68 -21.44 -1.16
N SER A 214 3.97 -22.75 -1.20
CA SER A 214 4.00 -23.51 -2.45
C SER A 214 2.63 -23.65 -3.11
N MET A 215 1.57 -23.89 -2.31
CA MET A 215 0.20 -24.00 -2.83
C MET A 215 -0.33 -22.64 -3.32
N ALA A 216 0.11 -21.54 -2.70
CA ALA A 216 -0.31 -20.22 -3.08
C ALA A 216 0.21 -19.84 -4.47
N LEU A 217 1.47 -20.12 -4.79
CA LEU A 217 2.05 -19.79 -6.10
C LEU A 217 1.35 -20.56 -7.24
N ASP A 218 1.10 -21.87 -7.05
CA ASP A 218 0.36 -22.67 -8.03
C ASP A 218 -1.07 -22.14 -8.22
N SER A 219 -1.71 -21.72 -7.13
CA SER A 219 -3.04 -21.11 -7.17
C SER A 219 -3.06 -19.75 -7.90
N VAL A 220 -2.01 -18.95 -7.75
CA VAL A 220 -1.86 -17.68 -8.49
C VAL A 220 -1.79 -17.95 -9.99
N ILE A 221 -1.00 -18.95 -10.42
CA ILE A 221 -0.84 -19.24 -11.84
C ILE A 221 -2.13 -19.84 -12.44
N SER A 222 -2.82 -20.70 -11.70
CA SER A 222 -4.00 -21.41 -12.22
C SER A 222 -5.31 -20.60 -12.17
N ASN A 223 -5.47 -19.72 -11.17
CA ASN A 223 -6.76 -19.07 -10.89
C ASN A 223 -6.79 -17.57 -11.21
N ASN A 224 -5.65 -16.97 -11.57
CA ASN A 224 -5.57 -15.52 -11.77
C ASN A 224 -6.35 -15.08 -13.00
N PRO A 225 -7.36 -14.18 -12.86
CA PRO A 225 -8.21 -13.74 -13.96
C PRO A 225 -7.44 -13.01 -15.06
N MET A 226 -6.33 -12.37 -14.72
CA MET A 226 -5.50 -11.66 -15.71
C MET A 226 -4.85 -12.63 -16.70
N LEU A 227 -4.38 -13.79 -16.22
CA LEU A 227 -3.85 -14.85 -17.10
C LEU A 227 -4.94 -15.49 -17.95
N SER A 228 -6.10 -15.79 -17.34
CA SER A 228 -7.27 -16.33 -18.07
C SER A 228 -7.79 -15.34 -19.13
N MET A 229 -7.75 -14.05 -18.84
CA MET A 229 -8.11 -12.98 -19.79
C MET A 229 -7.16 -12.97 -20.99
N LEU A 230 -5.85 -13.05 -20.77
CA LEU A 230 -4.84 -13.06 -21.84
C LEU A 230 -4.86 -14.35 -22.66
N GLU A 231 -5.18 -15.48 -22.02
CA GLU A 231 -5.41 -16.75 -22.71
C GLU A 231 -6.64 -16.64 -23.67
N ALA A 232 -7.76 -16.09 -23.18
CA ALA A 232 -8.93 -15.86 -23.99
C ALA A 232 -8.66 -14.85 -25.14
N GLU A 233 -7.87 -13.78 -24.87
CA GLU A 233 -7.40 -12.85 -25.90
C GLU A 233 -6.59 -13.59 -26.98
N GLY A 234 -5.67 -14.45 -26.58
CA GLY A 234 -4.86 -15.27 -27.49
C GLY A 234 -5.71 -16.20 -28.34
N ASN A 235 -6.69 -16.87 -27.73
CA ASN A 235 -7.64 -17.75 -28.43
C ASN A 235 -8.51 -16.98 -29.42
N ALA A 236 -8.97 -15.76 -29.06
CA ALA A 236 -9.72 -14.90 -29.95
C ALA A 236 -8.90 -14.48 -31.19
N TYR A 237 -7.65 -14.07 -31.01
CA TYR A 237 -6.75 -13.75 -32.13
C TYR A 237 -6.39 -14.96 -32.99
N ARG A 238 -6.28 -16.13 -32.38
CA ARG A 238 -6.10 -17.39 -33.10
C ARG A 238 -7.33 -17.70 -33.97
N ALA A 239 -8.52 -17.61 -33.40
CA ALA A 239 -9.77 -17.78 -34.14
C ALA A 239 -9.90 -16.77 -35.29
N LYS A 240 -9.51 -15.51 -35.03
CA LYS A 240 -9.47 -14.46 -36.07
C LYS A 240 -8.48 -14.78 -37.17
N ALA A 241 -7.29 -15.26 -36.86
CA ALA A 241 -6.27 -15.65 -37.84
C ALA A 241 -6.78 -16.83 -38.74
N GLU A 242 -7.52 -17.78 -38.15
CA GLU A 242 -8.17 -18.86 -38.91
C GLU A 242 -9.28 -18.35 -39.81
N MET A 243 -10.10 -17.41 -39.33
CA MET A 243 -11.15 -16.74 -40.10
C MET A 243 -10.53 -15.98 -41.29
N ASP A 244 -9.50 -15.16 -41.07
CA ASP A 244 -8.81 -14.41 -42.12
C ASP A 244 -8.19 -15.32 -43.18
N LYS A 245 -7.69 -16.51 -42.78
CA LYS A 245 -7.22 -17.52 -43.70
C LYS A 245 -8.36 -18.07 -44.57
N LYS A 246 -9.52 -18.37 -43.97
CA LYS A 246 -10.67 -18.89 -44.68
C LYS A 246 -11.31 -17.84 -45.60
N MET A 247 -11.28 -16.55 -45.21
CA MET A 247 -11.74 -15.43 -46.03
C MET A 247 -10.93 -15.24 -47.33
N SER A 248 -9.73 -15.81 -47.42
CA SER A 248 -8.88 -15.80 -48.63
C SER A 248 -9.32 -16.85 -49.67
N TYR A 249 -10.28 -17.74 -49.37
CA TYR A 249 -10.84 -18.70 -50.33
C TYR A 249 -12.04 -18.13 -51.09
N PRO A 250 -12.37 -18.67 -52.29
CA PRO A 250 -13.59 -18.31 -53.01
C PRO A 250 -14.83 -18.58 -52.16
N MET A 251 -15.73 -17.60 -52.06
CA MET A 251 -16.99 -17.75 -51.36
C MET A 251 -18.14 -17.96 -52.36
N LEU A 252 -18.96 -18.98 -52.14
CA LEU A 252 -20.17 -19.28 -52.86
C LEU A 252 -21.38 -18.91 -52.00
N GLY A 253 -22.25 -18.06 -52.46
CA GLY A 253 -23.48 -17.68 -51.78
C GLY A 253 -24.70 -18.04 -52.65
N ILE A 254 -25.74 -18.61 -52.04
CA ILE A 254 -27.05 -18.82 -52.66
C ILE A 254 -28.02 -17.88 -51.98
N GLY A 255 -28.70 -17.06 -52.75
CA GLY A 255 -29.70 -16.11 -52.27
C GLY A 255 -31.04 -16.34 -52.96
N LEU A 256 -32.10 -16.02 -52.27
CA LEU A 256 -33.47 -16.01 -52.72
C LEU A 256 -34.03 -14.61 -52.49
N GLN A 257 -34.41 -13.94 -53.56
CA GLN A 257 -35.05 -12.64 -53.46
C GLN A 257 -36.54 -12.84 -53.86
N TYR A 258 -37.43 -12.45 -52.97
CA TYR A 258 -38.87 -12.42 -53.20
C TYR A 258 -39.32 -10.97 -53.11
N SER A 259 -39.93 -10.49 -54.21
CA SER A 259 -40.45 -9.12 -54.29
C SER A 259 -41.95 -9.16 -54.47
N LEU A 260 -42.65 -8.59 -53.50
CA LEU A 260 -44.10 -8.36 -53.59
C LEU A 260 -44.35 -7.12 -54.42
N ILE A 261 -45.05 -7.27 -55.54
CA ILE A 261 -45.41 -6.17 -56.44
C ILE A 261 -46.88 -5.87 -56.28
N GLY A 262 -47.22 -4.74 -55.66
CA GLY A 262 -48.63 -4.27 -55.58
C GLY A 262 -49.19 -3.93 -56.94
N LYS A 263 -50.46 -4.24 -57.18
CA LYS A 263 -51.18 -3.87 -58.41
C LYS A 263 -51.29 -2.35 -58.52
N LYS A 264 -50.74 -1.77 -59.58
CA LYS A 264 -51.00 -0.38 -59.96
C LYS A 264 -52.26 -0.29 -60.81
N PRO A 265 -53.12 0.74 -60.66
CA PRO A 265 -54.25 0.99 -61.57
C PRO A 265 -53.73 1.18 -62.97
N GLU A 266 -54.49 0.63 -63.97
CA GLU A 266 -54.10 0.59 -65.39
C GLU A 266 -53.92 1.97 -66.03
N ASP A 267 -54.49 3.04 -65.48
CA ASP A 267 -54.47 4.41 -66.06
C ASP A 267 -53.08 5.15 -65.97
N MET A 268 -52.10 4.59 -65.39
CA MET A 268 -50.77 5.21 -65.33
C MET A 268 -49.65 4.39 -66.01
N SER A 269 -49.96 3.44 -66.78
CA SER A 269 -49.00 2.51 -67.41
C SER A 269 -48.74 2.84 -68.85
N MET A 270 -48.18 4.00 -69.13
CA MET A 270 -47.62 4.27 -70.48
C MET A 270 -46.18 3.75 -70.50
N GLY A 271 -46.01 2.48 -70.95
CA GLY A 271 -44.71 1.90 -71.26
C GLY A 271 -44.21 0.73 -70.40
N SER A 272 -45.05 0.10 -69.58
CA SER A 272 -44.63 -1.09 -68.80
C SER A 272 -45.19 -2.37 -69.48
N MET A 273 -44.31 -3.38 -69.56
CA MET A 273 -44.70 -4.74 -70.04
C MET A 273 -45.96 -5.20 -69.31
N SER A 274 -47.06 -5.30 -70.03
CA SER A 274 -48.43 -5.55 -69.56
C SER A 274 -48.66 -6.92 -68.89
N GLY A 275 -47.64 -7.70 -68.63
CA GLY A 275 -47.76 -9.05 -68.05
C GLY A 275 -47.30 -9.21 -66.63
N MET A 276 -46.69 -8.15 -65.97
CA MET A 276 -46.03 -8.25 -64.63
C MET A 276 -46.73 -7.44 -63.55
N ASN A 277 -47.81 -6.75 -63.82
CA ASN A 277 -48.49 -5.92 -62.83
C ASN A 277 -49.19 -6.79 -61.77
N GLY A 278 -48.71 -6.71 -60.48
CA GLY A 278 -49.29 -7.47 -59.37
C GLY A 278 -48.92 -8.94 -59.32
N LYS A 279 -47.87 -9.36 -60.02
CA LYS A 279 -47.28 -10.70 -59.83
C LYS A 279 -46.03 -10.61 -58.98
N ASP A 280 -46.00 -11.41 -57.94
CA ASP A 280 -44.83 -11.55 -57.10
C ASP A 280 -43.65 -12.12 -57.87
N MET A 281 -42.50 -11.55 -57.73
CA MET A 281 -41.28 -11.97 -58.39
C MET A 281 -40.40 -12.78 -57.46
N PHE A 282 -40.05 -13.97 -57.91
CA PHE A 282 -39.15 -14.88 -57.23
C PHE A 282 -37.87 -15.02 -58.05
N MET A 283 -36.73 -14.56 -57.49
CA MET A 283 -35.44 -14.63 -58.17
C MET A 283 -34.44 -15.42 -57.34
N PRO A 284 -34.04 -16.60 -57.75
CA PRO A 284 -32.86 -17.27 -57.16
C PRO A 284 -31.61 -16.60 -57.67
N MET A 285 -30.68 -16.30 -56.72
CA MET A 285 -29.39 -15.68 -57.01
C MET A 285 -28.26 -16.60 -56.58
N LEU A 286 -27.28 -16.77 -57.46
CA LEU A 286 -26.00 -17.40 -57.15
C LEU A 286 -24.92 -16.31 -57.14
N LYS A 287 -24.29 -16.12 -55.98
CA LYS A 287 -23.21 -15.15 -55.79
C LYS A 287 -21.89 -15.87 -55.65
N ILE A 288 -20.96 -15.61 -56.55
CA ILE A 288 -19.58 -16.13 -56.49
C ILE A 288 -18.66 -14.93 -56.20
N SER A 289 -17.97 -14.96 -55.06
CA SER A 289 -16.97 -13.93 -54.70
C SER A 289 -15.57 -14.54 -54.81
N LEU A 290 -14.78 -14.02 -55.73
CA LEU A 290 -13.40 -14.44 -55.97
C LEU A 290 -12.43 -13.39 -55.38
N PRO A 291 -11.58 -13.73 -54.40
CA PRO A 291 -10.61 -12.81 -53.82
C PRO A 291 -9.41 -12.64 -54.78
N ILE A 292 -9.51 -11.71 -55.74
CA ILE A 292 -8.49 -11.47 -56.77
C ILE A 292 -7.25 -10.78 -56.15
N PHE A 293 -7.46 -9.89 -55.17
CA PHE A 293 -6.37 -9.12 -54.54
C PHE A 293 -5.76 -9.86 -53.32
N ARG A 294 -4.96 -10.88 -53.58
CA ARG A 294 -4.36 -11.73 -52.55
C ARG A 294 -3.44 -10.95 -51.57
N LYS A 295 -2.85 -9.83 -52.02
CA LYS A 295 -1.97 -9.01 -51.14
C LYS A 295 -2.69 -8.50 -49.87
N LYS A 296 -3.97 -8.08 -50.00
CA LYS A 296 -4.81 -7.65 -48.88
C LYS A 296 -5.00 -8.78 -47.87
N TYR A 297 -5.42 -9.95 -48.31
CA TYR A 297 -5.68 -11.10 -47.44
C TYR A 297 -4.41 -11.63 -46.77
N ASN A 298 -3.29 -11.64 -47.50
CA ASN A 298 -1.98 -12.01 -46.92
C ASN A 298 -1.52 -11.02 -45.85
N ALA A 299 -1.74 -9.72 -46.03
CA ALA A 299 -1.42 -8.71 -45.02
C ALA A 299 -2.29 -8.88 -43.78
N GLN A 300 -3.59 -9.09 -43.94
CA GLN A 300 -4.54 -9.33 -42.84
C GLN A 300 -4.21 -10.60 -42.06
N GLN A 301 -3.84 -11.70 -42.73
CA GLN A 301 -3.40 -12.93 -42.08
C GLN A 301 -2.08 -12.71 -41.28
N ARG A 302 -1.14 -11.91 -41.79
CA ARG A 302 0.08 -11.57 -41.07
C ARG A 302 -0.24 -10.72 -39.84
N GLU A 303 -1.10 -9.75 -39.98
CA GLU A 303 -1.55 -8.90 -38.88
C GLU A 303 -2.16 -9.76 -37.76
N SER A 304 -3.13 -10.61 -38.04
CA SER A 304 -3.77 -11.47 -37.04
C SER A 304 -2.78 -12.45 -36.38
N LYS A 305 -1.81 -12.98 -37.14
CA LYS A 305 -0.75 -13.81 -36.55
C LYS A 305 0.18 -13.03 -35.62
N HIS A 306 0.50 -11.77 -35.95
CA HIS A 306 1.31 -10.94 -35.08
C HIS A 306 0.55 -10.55 -33.79
N TYR A 307 -0.76 -10.27 -33.87
CA TYR A 307 -1.58 -10.06 -32.67
C TYR A 307 -1.63 -11.30 -31.80
N TRP A 308 -1.84 -12.48 -32.38
CA TRP A 308 -1.79 -13.73 -31.65
C TRP A 308 -0.42 -13.95 -30.96
N LYS A 309 0.69 -13.77 -31.68
CA LYS A 309 2.04 -13.89 -31.07
C LYS A 309 2.26 -12.83 -29.99
N SER A 310 1.76 -11.62 -30.18
CA SER A 310 1.82 -10.56 -29.18
C SER A 310 1.07 -10.93 -27.91
N SER A 311 -0.13 -11.54 -27.99
CA SER A 311 -0.88 -11.96 -26.81
C SER A 311 -0.22 -13.12 -26.07
N GLU A 312 0.43 -14.05 -26.79
CA GLU A 312 1.24 -15.13 -26.19
C GLU A 312 2.42 -14.57 -25.38
N LEU A 313 3.16 -13.62 -25.94
CA LEU A 313 4.25 -12.97 -25.22
C LEU A 313 3.77 -12.09 -24.06
N LYS A 314 2.60 -11.47 -24.18
CA LYS A 314 1.97 -10.76 -23.05
C LYS A 314 1.62 -11.71 -21.91
N TYR A 315 1.08 -12.90 -22.24
CA TYR A 315 0.79 -13.93 -21.23
C TYR A 315 2.04 -14.35 -20.47
N GLU A 316 3.12 -14.69 -21.19
CA GLU A 316 4.40 -15.06 -20.56
C GLU A 316 4.96 -13.94 -19.68
N ASN A 317 4.95 -12.71 -20.20
CA ASN A 317 5.41 -11.54 -19.44
C ASN A 317 4.56 -11.30 -18.20
N THR A 318 3.22 -11.38 -18.30
CA THR A 318 2.32 -11.19 -17.16
C THR A 318 2.49 -12.31 -16.13
N MET A 319 2.70 -13.54 -16.56
CA MET A 319 3.01 -14.67 -15.65
C MET A 319 4.28 -14.38 -14.83
N ASN A 320 5.35 -13.94 -15.50
CA ASN A 320 6.59 -13.57 -14.81
C ASN A 320 6.39 -12.38 -13.85
N GLN A 321 5.59 -11.39 -14.24
CA GLN A 321 5.26 -10.25 -13.37
C GLN A 321 4.46 -10.69 -12.14
N LEU A 322 3.48 -11.57 -12.30
CA LEU A 322 2.68 -12.09 -11.17
C LEU A 322 3.52 -12.93 -10.20
N GLN A 323 4.48 -13.72 -10.71
CA GLN A 323 5.43 -14.45 -9.87
C GLN A 323 6.31 -13.50 -9.06
N ALA A 324 6.87 -12.47 -9.71
CA ALA A 324 7.68 -11.47 -9.04
C ALA A 324 6.86 -10.68 -7.99
N GLU A 325 5.61 -10.31 -8.33
CA GLU A 325 4.70 -9.62 -7.43
C GLU A 325 4.34 -10.49 -6.22
N TYR A 326 4.08 -11.78 -6.42
CA TYR A 326 3.84 -12.72 -5.33
C TYR A 326 5.04 -12.80 -4.36
N ILE A 327 6.26 -12.95 -4.88
CA ILE A 327 7.48 -12.96 -4.07
C ILE A 327 7.62 -11.64 -3.29
N ARG A 328 7.37 -10.50 -3.96
CA ARG A 328 7.43 -9.18 -3.33
C ARG A 328 6.46 -9.07 -2.15
N ILE A 329 5.21 -9.48 -2.34
CA ILE A 329 4.18 -9.40 -1.29
C ILE A 329 4.50 -10.37 -0.15
N THR A 330 5.00 -11.57 -0.45
CA THR A 330 5.41 -12.56 0.58
C THR A 330 6.55 -12.00 1.44
N GLN A 331 7.56 -11.38 0.84
CA GLN A 331 8.65 -10.75 1.59
C GLN A 331 8.15 -9.57 2.44
N GLN A 332 7.24 -8.75 1.93
CA GLN A 332 6.61 -7.69 2.72
C GLN A 332 5.77 -8.22 3.87
N LEU A 333 5.08 -9.35 3.68
CA LEU A 333 4.32 -10.04 4.72
C LEU A 333 5.24 -10.55 5.86
N GLU A 334 6.36 -11.19 5.50
CA GLU A 334 7.35 -11.65 6.48
C GLU A 334 8.00 -10.49 7.23
N ASP A 335 8.32 -9.40 6.54
CA ASP A 335 8.85 -8.19 7.14
C ASP A 335 7.86 -7.55 8.12
N ALA A 336 6.58 -7.46 7.74
CA ALA A 336 5.53 -6.95 8.60
C ALA A 336 5.34 -7.85 9.83
N ALA A 337 5.37 -9.17 9.68
CA ALA A 337 5.30 -10.13 10.78
C ALA A 337 6.46 -9.93 11.76
N ARG A 338 7.69 -9.80 11.25
CA ARG A 338 8.88 -9.53 12.08
C ARG A 338 8.79 -8.18 12.80
N LYS A 339 8.27 -7.14 12.12
CA LYS A 339 8.04 -5.81 12.74
C LYS A 339 7.02 -5.89 13.88
N ILE A 340 5.93 -6.65 13.72
CA ILE A 340 4.94 -6.85 14.80
C ILE A 340 5.60 -7.43 16.03
N ASP A 341 6.37 -8.51 15.89
CA ASP A 341 7.05 -9.18 17.00
C ASP A 341 8.12 -8.28 17.64
N LEU A 342 8.83 -7.49 16.82
CA LEU A 342 9.81 -6.52 17.28
C LEU A 342 9.17 -5.43 18.13
N TYR A 343 8.15 -4.75 17.57
CA TYR A 343 7.51 -3.63 18.25
C TYR A 343 6.72 -4.08 19.49
N GLN A 344 6.17 -5.29 19.48
CA GLN A 344 5.58 -5.87 20.70
C GLN A 344 6.62 -5.98 21.82
N LYS A 345 7.78 -6.57 21.54
CA LYS A 345 8.86 -6.72 22.55
C LYS A 345 9.39 -5.36 23.02
N GLN A 346 9.56 -4.41 22.09
CA GLN A 346 10.01 -3.06 22.43
C GLN A 346 8.98 -2.31 23.28
N TYR A 347 7.69 -2.46 23.00
CA TYR A 347 6.60 -1.91 23.80
C TYR A 347 6.60 -2.50 25.22
N ASP A 348 6.70 -3.83 25.35
CA ASP A 348 6.69 -4.51 26.65
C ASP A 348 7.90 -4.07 27.51
N LEU A 349 9.08 -3.95 26.90
CA LEU A 349 10.28 -3.45 27.59
C LEU A 349 10.16 -1.97 27.96
N SER A 350 9.63 -1.12 27.07
CA SER A 350 9.44 0.30 27.36
C SER A 350 8.38 0.53 28.43
N LEU A 351 7.31 -0.29 28.47
CA LEU A 351 6.30 -0.26 29.53
C LEU A 351 6.89 -0.62 30.90
N ALA A 352 7.71 -1.68 30.96
CA ALA A 352 8.42 -2.05 32.19
C ALA A 352 9.39 -0.94 32.66
N THR A 353 10.12 -0.35 31.70
CA THR A 353 11.03 0.78 31.98
C THR A 353 10.26 2.00 32.47
N TYR A 354 9.14 2.33 31.84
CA TYR A 354 8.26 3.42 32.25
C TYR A 354 7.79 3.26 33.71
N GLN A 355 7.34 2.05 34.08
CA GLN A 355 6.91 1.77 35.46
C GLN A 355 8.03 1.93 36.48
N LEU A 356 9.27 1.57 36.14
CA LEU A 356 10.43 1.76 37.01
C LEU A 356 10.79 3.24 37.14
N ILE A 357 10.92 3.95 36.03
CA ILE A 357 11.29 5.37 35.99
C ILE A 357 10.24 6.25 36.70
N VAL A 358 8.94 5.95 36.57
CA VAL A 358 7.88 6.67 37.31
C VAL A 358 8.06 6.50 38.84
N ARG A 359 8.44 5.30 39.33
CA ARG A 359 8.75 5.07 40.76
C ARG A 359 9.96 5.84 41.17
N GLU A 360 11.05 5.80 40.41
CA GLU A 360 12.27 6.57 40.67
C GLU A 360 12.01 8.08 40.65
N PHE A 361 11.18 8.55 39.72
CA PHE A 361 10.75 9.95 39.71
C PHE A 361 9.97 10.31 40.96
N SER A 362 9.08 9.45 41.46
CA SER A 362 8.36 9.71 42.71
C SER A 362 9.26 9.84 43.94
N THR A 363 10.41 9.14 43.96
CA THR A 363 11.42 9.20 45.04
C THR A 363 12.46 10.31 44.84
N GLY A 364 12.46 10.96 43.68
CA GLY A 364 13.40 12.04 43.40
C GLY A 364 14.72 11.61 42.77
N SER A 365 14.86 10.34 42.39
CA SER A 365 16.10 9.78 41.84
C SER A 365 16.29 10.02 40.35
N THR A 366 15.22 10.34 39.62
CA THR A 366 15.20 10.53 38.15
C THR A 366 14.53 11.85 37.78
N THR A 367 14.85 12.36 36.59
CA THR A 367 14.26 13.59 36.06
C THR A 367 12.94 13.33 35.32
N LEU A 368 12.06 14.33 35.25
CA LEU A 368 10.86 14.23 34.46
C LEU A 368 11.14 14.05 32.94
N THR A 369 12.27 14.61 32.49
CA THR A 369 12.70 14.46 31.10
C THR A 369 12.84 13.00 30.69
N ASP A 370 13.44 12.19 31.56
CA ASP A 370 13.65 10.76 31.34
C ASP A 370 12.32 10.03 31.29
N VAL A 371 11.35 10.40 32.15
CA VAL A 371 9.99 9.83 32.14
C VAL A 371 9.27 10.11 30.83
N ILE A 372 9.26 11.37 30.36
CA ILE A 372 8.63 11.79 29.10
C ILE A 372 9.29 11.10 27.91
N GLN A 373 10.63 10.97 27.92
CA GLN A 373 11.34 10.30 26.83
C GLN A 373 10.93 8.83 26.70
N VAL A 374 10.85 8.10 27.81
CA VAL A 374 10.42 6.68 27.78
C VAL A 374 8.95 6.55 27.42
N GLU A 375 8.12 7.47 27.87
CA GLU A 375 6.69 7.52 27.53
C GLU A 375 6.48 7.75 26.01
N ARG A 376 7.19 8.71 25.41
CA ARG A 376 7.19 8.91 23.95
C ARG A 376 7.64 7.67 23.19
N GLN A 377 8.69 6.98 23.65
CA GLN A 377 9.16 5.73 23.05
C GLN A 377 8.10 4.62 23.15
N MET A 378 7.45 4.50 24.30
CA MET A 378 6.39 3.52 24.52
C MET A 378 5.21 3.76 23.57
N LEU A 379 4.77 5.01 23.40
CA LEU A 379 3.73 5.39 22.46
C LEU A 379 4.16 5.09 21.03
N ASP A 380 5.36 5.48 20.63
CA ASP A 380 5.91 5.26 19.27
C ASP A 380 5.91 3.76 18.91
N TYR A 381 6.36 2.90 19.82
CA TYR A 381 6.34 1.45 19.60
C TYR A 381 4.93 0.89 19.49
N HIS A 382 3.99 1.42 20.28
CA HIS A 382 2.60 1.00 20.21
C HIS A 382 1.94 1.39 18.88
N LEU A 383 2.19 2.63 18.41
CA LEU A 383 1.69 3.11 17.12
C LEU A 383 2.30 2.33 15.95
N LYS A 384 3.61 2.08 15.96
CA LYS A 384 4.32 1.28 14.95
C LYS A 384 3.85 -0.18 14.92
N LYS A 385 3.49 -0.74 16.07
CA LYS A 385 2.90 -2.08 16.13
C LYS A 385 1.55 -2.12 15.41
N SER A 386 0.64 -1.16 15.68
CA SER A 386 -0.66 -1.08 15.01
C SER A 386 -0.49 -0.92 13.49
N GLU A 387 0.44 -0.07 13.07
CA GLU A 387 0.77 0.13 11.66
C GLU A 387 1.29 -1.16 11.00
N ALA A 388 2.20 -1.89 11.67
CA ALA A 388 2.73 -3.16 11.19
C ALA A 388 1.64 -4.24 11.07
N ILE A 389 0.64 -4.28 11.97
CA ILE A 389 -0.51 -5.20 11.88
C ILE A 389 -1.39 -4.83 10.67
N ALA A 390 -1.66 -3.55 10.45
CA ALA A 390 -2.42 -3.08 9.29
C ALA A 390 -1.68 -3.40 7.97
N GLU A 391 -0.36 -3.18 7.93
CA GLU A 391 0.49 -3.55 6.80
C GLU A 391 0.41 -5.06 6.54
N TYR A 392 0.58 -5.89 7.56
CA TYR A 392 0.48 -7.35 7.48
C TYR A 392 -0.86 -7.81 6.90
N ASN A 393 -1.98 -7.31 7.43
CA ASN A 393 -3.31 -7.67 6.95
C ASN A 393 -3.57 -7.18 5.51
N THR A 394 -2.99 -6.05 5.13
CA THR A 394 -3.04 -5.54 3.75
C THR A 394 -2.26 -6.44 2.79
N GLN A 395 -1.10 -6.98 3.20
CA GLN A 395 -0.35 -7.93 2.38
C GLN A 395 -1.11 -9.26 2.23
N ILE A 396 -1.80 -9.74 3.27
CA ILE A 396 -2.71 -10.90 3.14
C ILE A 396 -3.78 -10.63 2.08
N ALA A 397 -4.44 -9.48 2.13
CA ALA A 397 -5.42 -9.11 1.10
C ALA A 397 -4.80 -9.01 -0.31
N GLY A 398 -3.53 -8.62 -0.41
CA GLY A 398 -2.76 -8.63 -1.66
C GLY A 398 -2.56 -10.04 -2.22
N ILE A 399 -2.21 -11.01 -1.38
CA ILE A 399 -2.09 -12.42 -1.78
C ILE A 399 -3.46 -12.98 -2.19
N GLU A 400 -4.53 -12.70 -1.43
CA GLU A 400 -5.90 -13.13 -1.78
C GLU A 400 -6.34 -12.59 -3.14
N LYS A 401 -5.99 -11.34 -3.46
CA LYS A 401 -6.22 -10.74 -4.78
C LYS A 401 -5.50 -11.52 -5.88
N LEU A 402 -4.22 -11.90 -5.67
CA LEU A 402 -3.43 -12.65 -6.65
C LEU A 402 -3.96 -14.07 -6.86
N ILE A 403 -4.31 -14.76 -5.77
CA ILE A 403 -4.88 -16.12 -5.82
C ILE A 403 -6.28 -16.12 -6.42
N SER A 404 -6.94 -14.94 -6.44
CA SER A 404 -8.34 -14.82 -6.86
C SER A 404 -9.25 -15.78 -6.08
N THR A 405 -9.02 -15.86 -4.76
CA THR A 405 -9.89 -16.64 -3.90
C THR A 405 -11.29 -16.11 -4.11
N SER A 406 -12.12 -16.88 -4.81
CA SER A 406 -13.52 -16.55 -4.98
C SER A 406 -14.08 -16.43 -3.55
N VAL A 407 -14.43 -15.21 -3.17
CA VAL A 407 -15.35 -15.03 -2.04
C VAL A 407 -16.56 -15.84 -2.46
N ASN A 408 -16.76 -16.97 -1.80
CA ASN A 408 -17.91 -17.85 -2.05
C ASN A 408 -19.16 -16.97 -2.05
N GLU A 409 -19.86 -17.02 -3.18
CA GLU A 409 -21.17 -16.42 -3.36
C GLU A 409 -22.15 -16.87 -2.30
#